data_b1f9f8a09a2917061c8fed5a44860337
#
_entry.id   b1f9f8a09a2917061c8fed5a44860337
#
_cell.length_a   1.000
_cell.length_b   1.000
_cell.length_c   1.000
_cell.angle_alpha   90.00
_cell.angle_beta   90.00
_cell.angle_gamma   90.00
#
_symmetry.space_group_name_H-M   'P 1'
#
loop_
_entity.id
_entity.type
_entity.pdbx_description
1 polymer ?
#
loop_
_entity_poly.entity_id
_entity_poly.type
_entity_poly.pdbx_seq_one_letter_code
_entity_poly.pdbx_strand_id
1 'polypeptide(L)'
;AGPGDIGLFTLKGAAVLQQADVVVYDSLVGEGVLAKIPEHARLINVGKRANHHTMVQEDINKVLLEEAEKGNKVVRLKGGDPFLFGRGGEELELLSENGIPYEIVPGVTSPISVPAYNGIPVTHRDFCSSLHIITGHKRAGQEYDIDFKALTRTKGTLVFLMGIAALEDICKGLLAGGMDSDMPAAVLQKGTTAGQKRVVATVGTLKEEVDRQGIETPAIIVVGKVC
;
A
#
# COMPACT_ATOMS: atom_id res chain seq x y z
N ALA A 1 -0.77 -8.52 5.95
CA ALA A 1 -2.12 -9.06 5.71
C ALA A 1 -2.41 -9.28 4.22
N GLY A 2 -1.49 -8.94 3.35
CA GLY A 2 -1.70 -9.01 1.92
C GLY A 2 -2.57 -7.86 1.35
N PRO A 3 -2.86 -7.88 0.04
CA PRO A 3 -3.48 -6.76 -0.67
C PRO A 3 -5.03 -6.76 -0.63
N GLY A 4 -5.67 -7.81 -0.13
CA GLY A 4 -7.13 -7.93 -0.06
C GLY A 4 -7.63 -9.39 -0.15
N ASP A 5 -7.19 -10.15 -1.15
CA ASP A 5 -7.53 -11.57 -1.28
C ASP A 5 -6.91 -12.38 -0.14
N ILE A 6 -7.78 -13.14 0.58
CA ILE A 6 -7.33 -14.02 1.68
C ILE A 6 -6.33 -15.08 1.21
N GLY A 7 -6.40 -15.51 -0.04
CA GLY A 7 -5.45 -16.45 -0.64
C GLY A 7 -4.01 -15.93 -0.72
N LEU A 8 -3.82 -14.61 -0.57
CA LEU A 8 -2.51 -13.95 -0.54
C LEU A 8 -2.04 -13.65 0.89
N PHE A 9 -2.78 -14.08 1.90
CA PHE A 9 -2.31 -14.03 3.28
C PHE A 9 -1.29 -15.15 3.50
N THR A 10 -0.10 -14.82 3.99
CA THR A 10 0.97 -15.82 4.12
C THR A 10 0.64 -16.85 5.19
N LEU A 11 1.09 -18.09 4.99
CA LEU A 11 0.95 -19.15 6.00
C LEU A 11 1.56 -18.76 7.35
N LYS A 12 2.72 -18.07 7.33
CA LYS A 12 3.35 -17.56 8.54
C LYS A 12 2.49 -16.48 9.21
N GLY A 13 1.94 -15.54 8.44
CA GLY A 13 1.02 -14.53 8.95
C GLY A 13 -0.20 -15.14 9.62
N ALA A 14 -0.80 -16.16 9.00
CA ALA A 14 -1.93 -16.87 9.56
C ALA A 14 -1.56 -17.59 10.86
N ALA A 15 -0.42 -18.27 10.92
CA ALA A 15 0.05 -18.98 12.12
C ALA A 15 0.34 -18.04 13.29
N VAL A 16 0.95 -16.88 13.02
CA VAL A 16 1.21 -15.85 14.04
C VAL A 16 -0.11 -15.23 14.54
N LEU A 17 -1.04 -14.93 13.63
CA LEU A 17 -2.34 -14.35 13.98
C LEU A 17 -3.14 -15.24 14.94
N GLN A 18 -3.07 -16.57 14.77
CA GLN A 18 -3.76 -17.53 15.65
C GLN A 18 -3.24 -17.54 17.10
N GLN A 19 -2.07 -16.98 17.35
CA GLN A 19 -1.45 -16.92 18.69
C GLN A 19 -1.66 -15.57 19.37
N ALA A 20 -2.35 -14.62 18.73
CA ALA A 20 -2.51 -13.28 19.24
C ALA A 20 -3.47 -13.21 20.45
N ASP A 21 -3.05 -12.50 21.49
CA ASP A 21 -3.93 -12.07 22.58
C ASP A 21 -4.58 -10.70 22.23
N VAL A 22 -3.85 -9.87 21.48
CA VAL A 22 -4.29 -8.56 21.01
C VAL A 22 -3.95 -8.37 19.55
N VAL A 23 -4.93 -7.93 18.74
CA VAL A 23 -4.73 -7.59 17.33
C VAL A 23 -5.00 -6.10 17.12
N VAL A 24 -3.96 -5.36 16.74
CA VAL A 24 -4.02 -3.94 16.38
C VAL A 24 -4.05 -3.85 14.85
N TYR A 25 -5.13 -3.33 14.27
CA TYR A 25 -5.34 -3.36 12.83
C TYR A 25 -5.88 -2.04 12.26
N ASP A 26 -5.69 -1.83 10.96
CA ASP A 26 -6.19 -0.67 10.23
C ASP A 26 -7.25 -1.04 9.16
N SER A 27 -7.80 -0.01 8.52
CA SER A 27 -8.89 -0.13 7.54
C SER A 27 -8.50 -0.77 6.21
N LEU A 28 -7.21 -1.04 5.95
CA LEU A 28 -6.74 -1.68 4.71
C LEU A 28 -6.69 -3.21 4.82
N VAL A 29 -6.89 -3.76 6.01
CA VAL A 29 -6.94 -5.20 6.22
C VAL A 29 -8.25 -5.75 5.65
N GLY A 30 -8.16 -6.72 4.73
CA GLY A 30 -9.31 -7.35 4.10
C GLY A 30 -10.18 -8.14 5.09
N GLU A 31 -11.50 -8.13 4.87
CA GLU A 31 -12.47 -8.83 5.73
C GLU A 31 -12.17 -10.32 5.90
N GLY A 32 -11.68 -10.99 4.84
CA GLY A 32 -11.29 -12.40 4.90
C GLY A 32 -10.14 -12.67 5.88
N VAL A 33 -9.22 -11.72 6.06
CA VAL A 33 -8.15 -11.83 7.06
C VAL A 33 -8.68 -11.50 8.45
N LEU A 34 -9.52 -10.47 8.59
CA LEU A 34 -10.17 -10.13 9.87
C LEU A 34 -11.01 -11.30 10.41
N ALA A 35 -11.69 -12.04 9.55
CA ALA A 35 -12.46 -13.24 9.92
C ALA A 35 -11.59 -14.42 10.41
N LYS A 36 -10.26 -14.33 10.27
CA LYS A 36 -9.31 -15.34 10.80
C LYS A 36 -8.78 -15.00 12.18
N ILE A 37 -9.12 -13.85 12.72
CA ILE A 37 -8.69 -13.45 14.07
C ILE A 37 -9.38 -14.38 15.09
N PRO A 38 -8.62 -14.95 16.07
CA PRO A 38 -9.21 -15.81 17.08
C PRO A 38 -10.25 -15.06 17.93
N GLU A 39 -11.33 -15.72 18.31
CA GLU A 39 -12.42 -15.12 19.10
C GLU A 39 -11.95 -14.57 20.47
N HIS A 40 -10.90 -15.17 21.05
CA HIS A 40 -10.34 -14.71 22.32
C HIS A 40 -9.49 -13.45 22.19
N ALA A 41 -9.02 -13.12 20.99
CA ALA A 41 -8.14 -11.98 20.79
C ALA A 41 -8.89 -10.66 20.91
N ARG A 42 -8.35 -9.73 21.70
CA ARG A 42 -8.89 -8.38 21.82
C ARG A 42 -8.51 -7.55 20.59
N LEU A 43 -9.49 -6.85 20.02
CA LEU A 43 -9.33 -6.06 18.80
C LEU A 43 -9.15 -4.57 19.11
N ILE A 44 -8.12 -3.96 18.51
CA ILE A 44 -7.88 -2.51 18.58
C ILE A 44 -7.81 -1.99 17.13
N ASN A 45 -8.83 -1.26 16.70
CA ASN A 45 -8.86 -0.64 15.38
C ASN A 45 -8.22 0.75 15.46
N VAL A 46 -7.10 0.94 14.77
CA VAL A 46 -6.34 2.20 14.68
C VAL A 46 -6.52 2.91 13.32
N GLY A 47 -7.33 2.34 12.43
CA GLY A 47 -7.65 2.92 11.12
C GLY A 47 -8.62 4.10 11.21
N LYS A 48 -8.77 4.82 10.10
CA LYS A 48 -9.74 5.90 9.97
C LYS A 48 -11.17 5.37 10.15
N ARG A 49 -11.93 5.96 11.06
CA ARG A 49 -13.38 5.75 11.18
C ARG A 49 -14.10 7.04 10.80
N ALA A 50 -15.26 6.91 10.16
CA ALA A 50 -16.17 8.05 9.99
C ALA A 50 -16.47 8.64 11.38
N ASN A 51 -16.22 9.94 11.55
CA ASN A 51 -16.45 10.72 12.79
C ASN A 51 -15.45 10.52 13.97
N HIS A 52 -14.33 9.85 13.77
CA HIS A 52 -13.24 9.84 14.77
C HIS A 52 -11.92 10.31 14.14
N HIS A 53 -11.15 11.12 14.89
CA HIS A 53 -9.80 11.48 14.48
C HIS A 53 -8.97 10.22 14.23
N THR A 54 -8.27 10.19 13.11
CA THR A 54 -7.28 9.13 12.83
C THR A 54 -6.25 9.17 13.96
N MET A 55 -6.02 8.03 14.60
CA MET A 55 -4.96 7.91 15.58
C MET A 55 -3.62 8.28 14.90
N VAL A 56 -2.87 9.20 15.48
CA VAL A 56 -1.55 9.56 14.95
C VAL A 56 -0.56 8.43 15.22
N GLN A 57 0.51 8.36 14.43
CA GLN A 57 1.43 7.21 14.50
C GLN A 57 2.05 7.02 15.87
N GLU A 58 2.37 8.13 16.54
CA GLU A 58 2.93 8.11 17.89
C GLU A 58 2.00 7.42 18.90
N ASP A 59 0.68 7.60 18.76
CA ASP A 59 -0.29 6.95 19.65
C ASP A 59 -0.47 5.47 19.28
N ILE A 60 -0.36 5.10 18.01
CA ILE A 60 -0.34 3.69 17.58
C ILE A 60 0.87 2.99 18.19
N ASN A 61 2.06 3.62 18.11
CA ASN A 61 3.29 3.08 18.68
C ASN A 61 3.16 2.86 20.19
N LYS A 62 2.56 3.83 20.94
CA LYS A 62 2.29 3.69 22.37
C LYS A 62 1.34 2.53 22.67
N VAL A 63 0.26 2.38 21.90
CA VAL A 63 -0.67 1.25 22.07
C VAL A 63 0.05 -0.09 21.91
N LEU A 64 0.93 -0.22 20.92
CA LEU A 64 1.71 -1.44 20.71
C LEU A 64 2.62 -1.72 21.91
N LEU A 65 3.33 -0.71 22.41
CA LEU A 65 4.21 -0.82 23.56
C LEU A 65 3.44 -1.21 24.84
N GLU A 66 2.40 -0.45 25.18
CA GLU A 66 1.57 -0.68 26.38
C GLU A 66 0.96 -2.09 26.42
N GLU A 67 0.52 -2.60 25.27
CA GLU A 67 -0.04 -3.95 25.21
C GLU A 67 1.05 -5.03 25.34
N ALA A 68 2.23 -4.80 24.78
CA ALA A 68 3.36 -5.70 24.91
C ALA A 68 3.90 -5.73 26.36
N GLU A 69 3.98 -4.59 27.06
CA GLU A 69 4.40 -4.47 28.46
C GLU A 69 3.47 -5.21 29.44
N LYS A 70 2.20 -5.36 29.08
CA LYS A 70 1.23 -6.19 29.83
C LYS A 70 1.48 -7.70 29.67
N GLY A 71 2.46 -8.10 28.84
CA GLY A 71 2.79 -9.50 28.56
C GLY A 71 1.91 -10.13 27.45
N ASN A 72 1.10 -9.35 26.76
CA ASN A 72 0.27 -9.85 25.65
C ASN A 72 1.11 -10.19 24.42
N LYS A 73 0.72 -11.23 23.70
CA LYS A 73 1.16 -11.47 22.31
C LYS A 73 0.40 -10.53 21.38
N VAL A 74 1.05 -9.43 21.00
CA VAL A 74 0.45 -8.39 20.17
C VAL A 74 0.74 -8.66 18.70
N VAL A 75 -0.30 -8.70 17.88
CA VAL A 75 -0.16 -8.75 16.41
C VAL A 75 -0.59 -7.41 15.82
N ARG A 76 0.36 -6.68 15.22
CA ARG A 76 0.06 -5.52 14.38
C ARG A 76 -0.27 -6.00 12.96
N LEU A 77 -1.53 -6.00 12.62
CA LEU A 77 -2.03 -6.48 11.33
C LEU A 77 -2.18 -5.29 10.36
N LYS A 78 -1.41 -5.33 9.27
CA LYS A 78 -1.30 -4.24 8.27
C LYS A 78 -1.65 -4.74 6.88
N GLY A 79 -2.33 -3.91 6.07
CA GLY A 79 -2.54 -4.22 4.66
C GLY A 79 -1.22 -4.30 3.90
N GLY A 80 -1.12 -5.21 2.91
CA GLY A 80 0.11 -5.43 2.15
C GLY A 80 1.25 -5.99 2.98
N ASP A 81 2.44 -5.40 2.79
CA ASP A 81 3.67 -5.66 3.53
C ASP A 81 3.90 -4.57 4.59
N PRO A 82 4.34 -4.89 5.82
CA PRO A 82 4.51 -3.91 6.89
C PRO A 82 5.59 -2.88 6.65
N PHE A 83 6.61 -3.19 5.83
CA PHE A 83 7.76 -2.33 5.59
C PHE A 83 7.70 -1.53 4.29
N LEU A 84 6.83 -1.92 3.34
CA LEU A 84 6.68 -1.14 2.12
C LEU A 84 5.60 -0.06 2.29
N PHE A 85 6.02 1.18 2.58
CA PHE A 85 5.16 2.33 2.89
C PHE A 85 4.13 2.08 4.01
N GLY A 86 4.41 1.09 4.86
CA GLY A 86 3.56 0.70 5.97
C GLY A 86 3.96 1.29 7.32
N ARG A 87 5.02 2.11 7.38
CA ARG A 87 5.57 2.72 8.62
C ARG A 87 5.96 1.70 9.70
N GLY A 88 6.17 0.42 9.30
CA GLY A 88 6.55 -0.63 10.24
C GLY A 88 7.88 -0.35 10.95
N GLY A 89 8.83 0.33 10.28
CA GLY A 89 10.09 0.75 10.90
C GLY A 89 9.86 1.65 12.11
N GLU A 90 8.99 2.67 11.97
CA GLU A 90 8.66 3.61 13.05
C GLU A 90 7.96 2.91 14.25
N GLU A 91 7.14 1.89 13.98
CA GLU A 91 6.51 1.07 15.02
C GLU A 91 7.55 0.25 15.80
N LEU A 92 8.62 -0.22 15.14
CA LEU A 92 9.66 -1.02 15.77
C LEU A 92 10.68 -0.21 16.57
N GLU A 93 10.95 1.02 16.20
CA GLU A 93 11.89 1.89 16.91
C GLU A 93 11.54 1.96 18.40
N LEU A 94 10.29 2.32 18.72
CA LEU A 94 9.83 2.41 20.12
C LEU A 94 9.87 1.07 20.86
N LEU A 95 9.50 -0.03 20.19
CA LEU A 95 9.55 -1.37 20.81
C LEU A 95 10.99 -1.78 21.09
N SER A 96 11.92 -1.52 20.14
CA SER A 96 13.32 -1.82 20.31
C SER A 96 13.97 -1.04 21.45
N GLU A 97 13.68 0.26 21.56
CA GLU A 97 14.16 1.15 22.63
C GLU A 97 13.72 0.67 24.01
N ASN A 98 12.56 0.01 24.09
CA ASN A 98 12.01 -0.53 25.34
C ASN A 98 12.32 -2.04 25.54
N GLY A 99 13.18 -2.64 24.72
CA GLY A 99 13.60 -4.03 24.87
C GLY A 99 12.49 -5.06 24.60
N ILE A 100 11.42 -4.67 23.91
CA ILE A 100 10.32 -5.57 23.54
C ILE A 100 10.76 -6.44 22.35
N PRO A 101 10.74 -7.78 22.48
CA PRO A 101 11.05 -8.65 21.35
C PRO A 101 9.93 -8.59 20.30
N TYR A 102 10.32 -8.58 19.03
CA TYR A 102 9.37 -8.54 17.91
C TYR A 102 9.82 -9.43 16.75
N GLU A 103 8.89 -9.77 15.91
CA GLU A 103 9.11 -10.48 14.65
C GLU A 103 8.39 -9.76 13.52
N ILE A 104 9.04 -9.64 12.35
CA ILE A 104 8.43 -9.12 11.13
C ILE A 104 8.03 -10.29 10.24
N VAL A 105 6.76 -10.28 9.86
CA VAL A 105 6.22 -11.23 8.88
C VAL A 105 5.98 -10.50 7.56
N PRO A 106 6.78 -10.72 6.51
CA PRO A 106 6.56 -10.14 5.20
C PRO A 106 5.18 -10.49 4.65
N GLY A 107 4.62 -9.58 3.88
CA GLY A 107 3.32 -9.75 3.23
C GLY A 107 3.39 -9.55 1.71
N VAL A 108 2.42 -10.12 1.00
CA VAL A 108 2.25 -9.85 -0.44
C VAL A 108 1.80 -8.39 -0.59
N THR A 109 2.61 -7.60 -1.28
CA THR A 109 2.40 -6.15 -1.40
C THR A 109 1.62 -5.76 -2.65
N SER A 110 0.80 -4.71 -2.56
CA SER A 110 -0.11 -4.27 -3.63
C SER A 110 0.60 -3.85 -4.93
N PRO A 111 1.76 -3.18 -4.95
CA PRO A 111 2.41 -2.76 -6.20
C PRO A 111 2.86 -3.92 -7.09
N ILE A 112 2.90 -5.14 -6.57
CA ILE A 112 3.22 -6.35 -7.34
C ILE A 112 1.95 -7.16 -7.61
N SER A 113 1.14 -7.38 -6.59
CA SER A 113 -0.01 -8.29 -6.70
C SER A 113 -1.21 -7.70 -7.43
N VAL A 114 -1.48 -6.40 -7.26
CA VAL A 114 -2.63 -5.77 -7.92
C VAL A 114 -2.45 -5.70 -9.45
N PRO A 115 -1.28 -5.29 -10.00
CA PRO A 115 -1.04 -5.41 -11.44
C PRO A 115 -1.16 -6.86 -11.95
N ALA A 116 -0.60 -7.83 -11.21
CA ALA A 116 -0.69 -9.24 -11.59
C ALA A 116 -2.14 -9.74 -11.73
N TYR A 117 -3.03 -9.36 -10.79
CA TYR A 117 -4.45 -9.66 -10.86
C TYR A 117 -5.17 -8.98 -12.04
N ASN A 118 -4.57 -7.95 -12.61
CA ASN A 118 -5.08 -7.25 -13.80
C ASN A 118 -4.38 -7.69 -15.10
N GLY A 119 -3.51 -8.71 -15.05
CA GLY A 119 -2.76 -9.20 -16.20
C GLY A 119 -1.62 -8.28 -16.65
N ILE A 120 -1.18 -7.34 -15.77
CA ILE A 120 -0.09 -6.41 -16.05
C ILE A 120 1.17 -6.92 -15.33
N PRO A 121 2.17 -7.46 -16.05
CA PRO A 121 3.45 -7.83 -15.46
C PRO A 121 4.26 -6.57 -15.19
N VAL A 122 4.65 -6.36 -13.92
CA VAL A 122 5.42 -5.14 -13.55
C VAL A 122 6.86 -5.15 -14.09
N THR A 123 7.33 -6.29 -14.61
CA THR A 123 8.59 -6.43 -15.36
C THR A 123 8.37 -7.30 -16.59
N HIS A 124 9.04 -6.98 -17.71
CA HIS A 124 8.96 -7.77 -18.92
C HIS A 124 10.28 -7.64 -19.71
N ARG A 125 10.82 -8.77 -20.19
CA ARG A 125 12.13 -8.82 -20.84
C ARG A 125 12.28 -7.81 -21.99
N ASP A 126 11.22 -7.63 -22.79
CA ASP A 126 11.26 -6.78 -23.99
C ASP A 126 10.88 -5.32 -23.71
N PHE A 127 10.26 -5.02 -22.57
CA PHE A 127 9.68 -3.69 -22.29
C PHE A 127 10.39 -2.93 -21.19
N CYS A 128 10.88 -3.61 -20.15
CA CYS A 128 11.53 -2.92 -19.03
C CYS A 128 12.42 -3.88 -18.22
N SER A 129 13.51 -3.33 -17.68
CA SER A 129 14.47 -4.05 -16.85
C SER A 129 14.44 -3.61 -15.38
N SER A 130 13.56 -2.66 -15.02
CA SER A 130 13.46 -2.12 -13.66
C SER A 130 12.02 -1.82 -13.28
N LEU A 131 11.76 -1.88 -11.97
CA LEU A 131 10.51 -1.50 -11.33
C LEU A 131 10.81 -0.46 -10.26
N HIS A 132 10.09 0.65 -10.30
CA HIS A 132 10.18 1.71 -9.30
C HIS A 132 8.84 1.81 -8.56
N ILE A 133 8.87 1.63 -7.25
CA ILE A 133 7.70 1.75 -6.39
C ILE A 133 7.84 3.06 -5.61
N ILE A 134 6.87 3.96 -5.78
CA ILE A 134 6.96 5.35 -5.37
C ILE A 134 5.71 5.71 -4.57
N THR A 135 5.85 6.49 -3.51
CA THR A 135 4.69 7.10 -2.87
C THR A 135 4.27 8.35 -3.62
N GLY A 136 3.00 8.41 -4.03
CA GLY A 136 2.38 9.63 -4.57
C GLY A 136 1.88 10.58 -3.48
N HIS A 137 2.07 10.23 -2.20
CA HIS A 137 1.64 11.05 -1.08
C HIS A 137 2.60 12.23 -0.89
N LYS A 138 2.06 13.45 -0.96
CA LYS A 138 2.77 14.68 -0.66
C LYS A 138 2.65 14.99 0.84
N ARG A 139 3.78 15.23 1.51
CA ARG A 139 3.73 15.74 2.89
C ARG A 139 3.14 17.14 2.91
N ALA A 140 2.27 17.42 3.86
CA ALA A 140 1.65 18.75 3.99
C ALA A 140 2.73 19.84 4.11
N GLY A 141 2.63 20.90 3.27
CA GLY A 141 3.55 22.03 3.26
C GLY A 141 4.91 21.80 2.59
N GLN A 142 5.12 20.63 1.95
CA GLN A 142 6.36 20.35 1.20
C GLN A 142 6.07 20.24 -0.31
N GLU A 143 7.07 20.56 -1.13
CA GLU A 143 7.03 20.25 -2.56
C GLU A 143 7.16 18.74 -2.79
N TYR A 144 6.83 18.27 -4.00
CA TYR A 144 7.04 16.88 -4.39
C TYR A 144 8.55 16.56 -4.39
N ASP A 145 8.95 15.61 -3.56
CA ASP A 145 10.31 15.05 -3.53
C ASP A 145 10.43 13.89 -4.55
N ILE A 146 9.94 14.13 -5.78
CA ILE A 146 10.01 13.16 -6.87
C ILE A 146 10.76 13.79 -8.05
N ASP A 147 11.94 13.25 -8.37
CA ASP A 147 12.65 13.62 -9.61
C ASP A 147 12.01 12.89 -10.81
N PHE A 148 10.93 13.48 -11.32
CA PHE A 148 10.22 12.93 -12.48
C PHE A 148 11.13 12.79 -13.71
N LYS A 149 12.08 13.72 -13.91
CA LYS A 149 13.02 13.66 -15.01
C LYS A 149 13.98 12.47 -14.89
N ALA A 150 14.45 12.16 -13.69
CA ALA A 150 15.22 10.94 -13.47
C ALA A 150 14.39 9.69 -13.71
N LEU A 151 13.15 9.63 -13.19
CA LEU A 151 12.26 8.49 -13.36
C LEU A 151 11.95 8.19 -14.84
N THR A 152 11.68 9.22 -15.66
CA THR A 152 11.41 9.01 -17.10
C THR A 152 12.60 8.42 -17.84
N ARG A 153 13.83 8.76 -17.44
CA ARG A 153 15.06 8.25 -18.07
C ARG A 153 15.37 6.79 -17.71
N THR A 154 14.83 6.26 -16.64
CA THR A 154 15.06 4.85 -16.25
C THR A 154 14.43 3.87 -17.23
N LYS A 155 13.40 4.28 -17.97
CA LYS A 155 12.60 3.44 -18.88
C LYS A 155 12.02 2.19 -18.20
N GLY A 156 11.95 2.19 -16.87
CA GLY A 156 11.36 1.15 -16.06
C GLY A 156 9.84 1.30 -15.92
N THR A 157 9.21 0.30 -15.34
CA THR A 157 7.83 0.42 -14.89
C THR A 157 7.78 1.26 -13.62
N LEU A 158 6.87 2.23 -13.57
CA LEU A 158 6.62 3.07 -12.40
C LEU A 158 5.30 2.66 -11.74
N VAL A 159 5.31 2.40 -10.45
CA VAL A 159 4.10 2.12 -9.68
C VAL A 159 3.99 3.13 -8.55
N PHE A 160 2.93 3.95 -8.59
CA PHE A 160 2.68 4.95 -7.55
C PHE A 160 1.60 4.43 -6.61
N LEU A 161 1.94 4.38 -5.33
CA LEU A 161 1.01 4.12 -4.24
C LEU A 161 0.52 5.45 -3.64
N MET A 162 -0.71 5.47 -3.10
CA MET A 162 -1.30 6.66 -2.46
C MET A 162 -1.33 7.90 -3.37
N GLY A 163 -1.36 7.70 -4.70
CA GLY A 163 -1.19 8.75 -5.70
C GLY A 163 -2.48 9.31 -6.30
N ILE A 164 -3.67 8.79 -5.96
CA ILE A 164 -4.93 9.19 -6.64
C ILE A 164 -5.23 10.67 -6.48
N ALA A 165 -5.08 11.21 -5.28
CA ALA A 165 -5.28 12.65 -5.03
C ALA A 165 -4.26 13.54 -5.76
N ALA A 166 -3.13 12.98 -6.15
CA ALA A 166 -2.04 13.66 -6.84
C ALA A 166 -1.87 13.19 -8.30
N LEU A 167 -2.84 12.46 -8.85
CA LEU A 167 -2.75 11.87 -10.19
C LEU A 167 -2.44 12.91 -11.26
N GLU A 168 -3.07 14.08 -11.19
CA GLU A 168 -2.83 15.18 -12.13
C GLU A 168 -1.39 15.69 -12.05
N ASP A 169 -0.85 15.90 -10.84
CA ASP A 169 0.53 16.34 -10.61
C ASP A 169 1.54 15.29 -11.09
N ILE A 170 1.23 14.01 -10.84
CA ILE A 170 2.07 12.88 -11.30
C ILE A 170 2.12 12.86 -12.84
N CYS A 171 0.98 12.93 -13.53
CA CYS A 171 0.93 12.96 -15.00
C CYS A 171 1.68 14.18 -15.54
N LYS A 172 1.43 15.37 -15.02
CA LYS A 172 2.12 16.61 -15.42
C LYS A 172 3.62 16.53 -15.18
N GLY A 173 4.05 16.00 -14.04
CA GLY A 173 5.45 15.81 -13.68
C GLY A 173 6.17 14.85 -14.65
N LEU A 174 5.54 13.73 -14.99
CA LEU A 174 6.07 12.75 -15.96
C LEU A 174 6.21 13.37 -17.36
N LEU A 175 5.18 14.07 -17.85
CA LEU A 175 5.23 14.76 -19.14
C LEU A 175 6.31 15.85 -19.17
N ALA A 176 6.38 16.70 -18.15
CA ALA A 176 7.42 17.71 -18.01
C ALA A 176 8.83 17.09 -17.88
N GLY A 177 8.94 15.89 -17.32
CA GLY A 177 10.17 15.10 -17.25
C GLY A 177 10.59 14.48 -18.59
N GLY A 178 9.78 14.62 -19.63
CA GLY A 178 10.05 14.12 -20.99
C GLY A 178 9.47 12.74 -21.29
N MET A 179 8.47 12.28 -20.51
CA MET A 179 7.71 11.06 -20.87
C MET A 179 6.77 11.36 -22.03
N ASP A 180 6.64 10.38 -22.92
CA ASP A 180 5.70 10.44 -24.04
C ASP A 180 4.26 10.49 -23.51
N SER A 181 3.42 11.36 -24.09
CA SER A 181 1.99 11.44 -23.75
C SER A 181 1.25 10.13 -24.04
N ASP A 182 1.71 9.37 -25.01
CA ASP A 182 1.15 8.09 -25.42
C ASP A 182 1.70 6.90 -24.60
N MET A 183 2.57 7.14 -23.60
CA MET A 183 3.05 6.10 -22.71
C MET A 183 1.87 5.41 -22.01
N PRO A 184 1.73 4.07 -22.13
CA PRO A 184 0.66 3.34 -21.49
C PRO A 184 0.67 3.52 -19.97
N ALA A 185 -0.52 3.65 -19.41
CA ALA A 185 -0.71 3.78 -17.97
C ALA A 185 -2.05 3.17 -17.53
N ALA A 186 -2.11 2.73 -16.29
CA ALA A 186 -3.30 2.16 -15.70
C ALA A 186 -3.52 2.67 -14.26
N VAL A 187 -4.80 2.79 -13.87
CA VAL A 187 -5.20 2.92 -12.47
C VAL A 187 -6.02 1.71 -12.06
N LEU A 188 -5.61 1.08 -10.97
CA LEU A 188 -6.15 -0.18 -10.48
C LEU A 188 -6.71 0.04 -9.08
N GLN A 189 -8.05 0.04 -8.96
CA GLN A 189 -8.78 0.29 -7.73
C GLN A 189 -9.17 -1.02 -7.04
N LYS A 190 -9.10 -1.05 -5.70
CA LYS A 190 -9.51 -2.17 -4.84
C LYS A 190 -9.00 -3.52 -5.35
N GLY A 191 -7.76 -3.53 -5.83
CA GLY A 191 -7.14 -4.70 -6.44
C GLY A 191 -7.20 -5.94 -5.56
N THR A 192 -7.28 -7.10 -6.19
CA THR A 192 -7.40 -8.42 -5.56
C THR A 192 -8.71 -8.66 -4.79
N THR A 193 -9.69 -7.79 -4.92
CA THR A 193 -11.02 -7.93 -4.28
C THR A 193 -12.13 -8.06 -5.34
N ALA A 194 -13.31 -8.49 -4.93
CA ALA A 194 -14.50 -8.54 -5.81
C ALA A 194 -14.92 -7.14 -6.33
N GLY A 195 -14.52 -6.07 -5.64
CA GLY A 195 -14.78 -4.69 -6.05
C GLY A 195 -13.70 -4.08 -6.94
N GLN A 196 -12.79 -4.90 -7.49
CA GLN A 196 -11.72 -4.43 -8.34
C GLN A 196 -12.24 -3.72 -9.60
N LYS A 197 -11.68 -2.54 -9.88
CA LYS A 197 -11.89 -1.81 -11.14
C LYS A 197 -10.54 -1.44 -11.74
N ARG A 198 -10.51 -1.26 -13.06
CA ARG A 198 -9.31 -0.80 -13.78
C ARG A 198 -9.67 0.25 -14.83
N VAL A 199 -8.79 1.22 -14.98
CA VAL A 199 -8.74 2.15 -16.10
C VAL A 199 -7.40 1.94 -16.79
N VAL A 200 -7.41 1.75 -18.12
CA VAL A 200 -6.21 1.71 -18.94
C VAL A 200 -6.30 2.84 -19.95
N ALA A 201 -5.25 3.65 -20.00
CA ALA A 201 -5.17 4.84 -20.84
C ALA A 201 -3.70 5.15 -21.16
N THR A 202 -3.40 6.38 -21.53
CA THR A 202 -2.02 6.90 -21.64
C THR A 202 -1.75 7.95 -20.58
N VAL A 203 -0.49 8.28 -20.33
CA VAL A 203 -0.13 9.33 -19.37
C VAL A 203 -0.85 10.66 -19.68
N GLY A 204 -1.02 10.96 -20.99
CA GLY A 204 -1.70 12.17 -21.42
C GLY A 204 -3.22 12.21 -21.16
N THR A 205 -3.87 11.05 -21.05
CA THR A 205 -5.33 10.94 -20.92
C THR A 205 -5.80 10.30 -19.60
N LEU A 206 -4.88 9.77 -18.81
CA LEU A 206 -5.18 8.96 -17.63
C LEU A 206 -6.06 9.70 -16.60
N LYS A 207 -5.77 10.98 -16.36
CA LYS A 207 -6.53 11.79 -15.38
C LYS A 207 -7.98 11.94 -15.79
N GLU A 208 -8.23 12.28 -17.06
CA GLU A 208 -9.58 12.44 -17.60
C GLU A 208 -10.38 11.13 -17.51
N GLU A 209 -9.76 10.01 -17.90
CA GLU A 209 -10.37 8.69 -17.87
C GLU A 209 -10.72 8.23 -16.45
N VAL A 210 -9.83 8.50 -15.49
CA VAL A 210 -10.04 8.18 -14.07
C VAL A 210 -11.21 8.98 -13.50
N ASP A 211 -11.32 10.27 -13.81
CA ASP A 211 -12.43 11.13 -13.39
C ASP A 211 -13.75 10.67 -14.00
N ARG A 212 -13.74 10.38 -15.30
CA ARG A 212 -14.94 9.92 -16.05
C ARG A 212 -15.49 8.61 -15.47
N GLN A 213 -14.61 7.71 -15.01
CA GLN A 213 -15.00 6.41 -14.46
C GLN A 213 -15.22 6.40 -12.94
N GLY A 214 -15.02 7.53 -12.27
CA GLY A 214 -15.23 7.68 -10.84
C GLY A 214 -14.36 6.73 -10.01
N ILE A 215 -13.08 6.64 -10.34
CA ILE A 215 -12.13 5.81 -9.59
C ILE A 215 -11.77 6.51 -8.28
N GLU A 216 -11.85 5.75 -7.20
CA GLU A 216 -11.59 6.21 -5.84
C GLU A 216 -10.47 5.39 -5.17
N THR A 217 -10.08 5.81 -3.97
CA THR A 217 -9.15 5.07 -3.12
C THR A 217 -9.82 3.84 -2.45
N PRO A 218 -9.07 2.80 -2.14
CA PRO A 218 -7.65 2.60 -2.43
C PRO A 218 -7.40 2.21 -3.89
N ALA A 219 -6.41 2.85 -4.52
CA ALA A 219 -5.99 2.51 -5.87
C ALA A 219 -4.49 2.76 -6.06
N ILE A 220 -3.91 2.09 -7.05
CA ILE A 220 -2.51 2.28 -7.47
C ILE A 220 -2.46 2.73 -8.92
N ILE A 221 -1.40 3.47 -9.27
CA ILE A 221 -1.13 3.93 -10.63
C ILE A 221 0.05 3.13 -11.15
N VAL A 222 -0.06 2.58 -12.35
CA VAL A 222 1.03 1.88 -13.06
C VAL A 222 1.31 2.62 -14.35
N VAL A 223 2.57 2.93 -14.62
CA VAL A 223 3.00 3.62 -15.85
C VAL A 223 4.14 2.84 -16.49
N GLY A 224 4.00 2.51 -17.76
CA GLY A 224 5.02 1.80 -18.51
C GLY A 224 4.46 0.98 -19.66
N LYS A 225 5.34 0.52 -20.53
CA LYS A 225 5.00 -0.28 -21.72
C LYS A 225 4.34 -1.64 -21.40
N VAL A 226 4.27 -2.00 -20.14
CA VAL A 226 3.65 -3.24 -19.64
C VAL A 226 2.13 -3.12 -19.46
N CYS A 227 1.56 -1.91 -19.49
CA CYS A 227 0.13 -1.63 -19.33
C CYS A 227 -0.74 -1.93 -20.55
#